data_a2af513b08b193a47a8b280a8974574b
#
_entry.id   a2af513b08b193a47a8b280a8974574b
#
_cell.length_a   1.000
_cell.length_b   1.000
_cell.length_c   1.000
_cell.angle_alpha   90.00
_cell.angle_beta   90.00
_cell.angle_gamma   90.00
#
_symmetry.space_group_name_H-M   'P 1'
#
loop_
_entity.id
_entity.type
_entity.pdbx_description
1 polymer ?
#
loop_
_entity_poly.entity_id
_entity_poly.type
_entity_poly.pdbx_seq_one_letter_code
_entity_poly.pdbx_strand_id
1 'polypeptide(L)'
;MNSGKVNPSQTLEATGITGIAKTHYNLLEPALMTAAVARGEGEIGNGGTFLVSTGKHTGRSPQDKFVVREPSVENTIWWENNTPMDPSAFDQLHKDMLAHMKGGEYFVQDLYGGADPDYRLNVRMVTELAWHGLFIRHLLRRPAAEELETFIPEFTVINCPSFSASPERHGCRSETVIAISFEKKLVLVGGTSYAGENKKSVFSILNYLLPENGVMPMHCSANHAVDDPADTAVFFGLSGTGKTTLSADPERILIGDDEHGWSDKGVFNFEGGCYAKTINLSAEAEPEIYATTKMFGTVIENMVYDPYTKELDFEDDSLTPNMRCAYPLDYISNASDTSLGGIPKNIIMLTCDAFGVLPPIARLTPAQAMYHFLSGFTSKVPGTEKGVVEPIPTFSTCFGAPFMPRRPEVYGALLRDKIAEHGVNCWLVNTGWTGGAKGKGGSRMPIRATRALLTAALSGG
;
A
#
# COMPACT_ATOMS: atom_id res chain seq x y z
N MET A 1 -8.41 0.51 -31.37
CA MET A 1 -7.63 -0.74 -31.70
C MET A 1 -7.18 -1.34 -30.38
N ASN A 2 -7.45 -2.61 -30.15
CA ASN A 2 -7.13 -3.30 -28.90
C ASN A 2 -5.84 -4.14 -29.07
N SER A 3 -5.02 -4.22 -28.04
CA SER A 3 -3.83 -5.07 -28.00
C SER A 3 -3.70 -5.76 -26.63
N GLY A 4 -2.98 -6.90 -26.60
CA GLY A 4 -2.77 -7.66 -25.38
C GLY A 4 -3.83 -8.75 -25.14
N LYS A 5 -3.65 -9.51 -24.02
CA LYS A 5 -4.54 -10.60 -23.64
C LYS A 5 -5.65 -10.10 -22.71
N VAL A 6 -6.88 -10.54 -22.96
CA VAL A 6 -8.03 -10.21 -22.11
C VAL A 6 -9.13 -11.26 -22.36
N ASN A 7 -9.98 -11.52 -21.37
CA ASN A 7 -11.22 -12.23 -21.56
C ASN A 7 -12.10 -11.45 -22.56
N PRO A 8 -12.47 -12.03 -23.72
CA PRO A 8 -13.25 -11.31 -24.76
C PRO A 8 -14.58 -10.74 -24.27
N SER A 9 -15.22 -11.38 -23.29
CA SER A 9 -16.46 -10.90 -22.68
C SER A 9 -16.26 -9.75 -21.69
N GLN A 10 -15.02 -9.45 -21.35
CA GLN A 10 -14.63 -8.45 -20.36
C GLN A 10 -13.80 -7.31 -20.96
N THR A 11 -13.82 -7.11 -22.28
CA THR A 11 -13.22 -5.89 -22.87
C THR A 11 -13.94 -4.65 -22.34
N LEU A 12 -13.28 -3.48 -22.35
CA LEU A 12 -13.92 -2.23 -21.92
C LEU A 12 -15.24 -2.00 -22.63
N GLU A 13 -15.25 -2.24 -23.94
CA GLU A 13 -16.44 -2.10 -24.78
C GLU A 13 -17.55 -3.09 -24.38
N ALA A 14 -17.21 -4.36 -24.11
CA ALA A 14 -18.16 -5.38 -23.65
C ALA A 14 -18.75 -5.06 -22.26
N THR A 15 -18.01 -4.34 -21.42
CA THR A 15 -18.46 -3.91 -20.09
C THR A 15 -19.10 -2.52 -20.07
N GLY A 16 -19.35 -1.92 -21.25
CA GLY A 16 -20.08 -0.66 -21.39
C GLY A 16 -19.21 0.61 -21.40
N ILE A 17 -17.90 0.50 -21.30
CA ILE A 17 -16.96 1.62 -21.46
C ILE A 17 -16.63 1.75 -22.95
N THR A 18 -17.35 2.62 -23.64
CA THR A 18 -17.32 2.73 -25.10
C THR A 18 -16.68 4.04 -25.60
N GLY A 19 -16.27 4.04 -26.87
CA GLY A 19 -15.71 5.23 -27.51
C GLY A 19 -14.23 5.46 -27.20
N ILE A 20 -13.53 4.48 -26.64
CA ILE A 20 -12.09 4.49 -26.44
C ILE A 20 -11.37 4.27 -27.79
N ALA A 21 -10.41 5.11 -28.14
CA ALA A 21 -9.69 5.01 -29.41
C ALA A 21 -8.73 3.81 -29.41
N LYS A 22 -8.04 3.57 -28.28
CA LYS A 22 -7.04 2.51 -28.16
C LYS A 22 -6.98 1.97 -26.74
N THR A 23 -7.01 0.65 -26.61
CA THR A 23 -6.93 -0.04 -25.32
C THR A 23 -5.82 -1.09 -25.36
N HIS A 24 -4.99 -1.08 -24.32
CA HIS A 24 -3.93 -2.02 -24.11
C HIS A 24 -4.24 -2.88 -22.89
N TYR A 25 -4.42 -4.19 -23.10
CA TYR A 25 -4.74 -5.14 -22.05
C TYR A 25 -3.52 -5.92 -21.60
N ASN A 26 -3.24 -5.90 -20.31
CA ASN A 26 -2.28 -6.76 -19.64
C ASN A 26 -0.89 -6.76 -20.29
N LEU A 27 -0.45 -5.57 -20.75
CA LEU A 27 0.89 -5.42 -21.30
C LEU A 27 1.93 -5.74 -20.22
N LEU A 28 3.03 -6.34 -20.66
CA LEU A 28 4.18 -6.64 -19.82
C LEU A 28 5.05 -5.38 -19.60
N GLU A 29 5.93 -5.45 -18.62
CA GLU A 29 6.78 -4.35 -18.17
C GLU A 29 7.55 -3.65 -19.31
N PRO A 30 8.24 -4.37 -20.23
CA PRO A 30 8.96 -3.72 -21.34
C PRO A 30 8.04 -2.92 -22.27
N ALA A 31 6.82 -3.44 -22.53
CA ALA A 31 5.87 -2.77 -23.41
C ALA A 31 5.24 -1.54 -22.72
N LEU A 32 4.94 -1.63 -21.43
CA LEU A 32 4.46 -0.50 -20.63
C LEU A 32 5.50 0.61 -20.54
N MET A 33 6.77 0.27 -20.27
CA MET A 33 7.87 1.24 -20.26
C MET A 33 8.07 1.90 -21.61
N THR A 34 8.06 1.12 -22.71
CA THR A 34 8.17 1.65 -24.07
C THR A 34 7.04 2.63 -24.37
N ALA A 35 5.80 2.28 -24.01
CA ALA A 35 4.65 3.15 -24.19
C ALA A 35 4.77 4.44 -23.36
N ALA A 36 5.18 4.31 -22.09
CA ALA A 36 5.34 5.45 -21.18
C ALA A 36 6.41 6.45 -21.69
N VAL A 37 7.57 5.93 -22.14
CA VAL A 37 8.63 6.79 -22.75
C VAL A 37 8.13 7.47 -24.03
N ALA A 38 7.48 6.74 -24.91
CA ALA A 38 6.96 7.28 -26.17
C ALA A 38 5.89 8.37 -25.95
N ARG A 39 5.20 8.33 -24.81
CA ARG A 39 4.17 9.28 -24.40
C ARG A 39 4.73 10.44 -23.55
N GLY A 40 6.05 10.44 -23.26
CA GLY A 40 6.68 11.45 -22.41
C GLY A 40 6.24 11.42 -20.96
N GLU A 41 5.84 10.25 -20.46
CA GLU A 41 5.37 10.07 -19.08
C GLU A 41 6.52 9.98 -18.06
N GLY A 42 7.73 9.70 -18.53
CA GLY A 42 8.94 9.59 -17.73
C GLY A 42 10.16 9.18 -18.58
N GLU A 43 11.26 8.86 -17.90
CA GLU A 43 12.56 8.54 -18.53
C GLU A 43 13.11 7.21 -18.03
N ILE A 44 13.98 6.59 -18.83
CA ILE A 44 14.74 5.41 -18.41
C ILE A 44 15.95 5.86 -17.60
N GLY A 45 16.07 5.34 -16.41
CA GLY A 45 17.18 5.52 -15.49
C GLY A 45 18.24 4.42 -15.58
N ASN A 46 19.21 4.49 -14.68
CA ASN A 46 20.27 3.47 -14.56
C ASN A 46 19.68 2.08 -14.27
N GLY A 47 20.28 1.05 -14.87
CA GLY A 47 19.79 -0.33 -14.72
C GLY A 47 18.46 -0.61 -15.43
N GLY A 48 17.90 0.36 -16.19
CA GLY A 48 16.61 0.24 -16.84
C GLY A 48 15.44 0.52 -15.90
N THR A 49 15.65 1.28 -14.84
CA THR A 49 14.57 1.81 -13.98
C THR A 49 13.72 2.82 -14.74
N PHE A 50 12.55 3.13 -14.24
CA PHE A 50 11.66 4.13 -14.82
C PHE A 50 11.51 5.34 -13.87
N LEU A 51 12.02 6.48 -14.28
CA LEU A 51 12.02 7.72 -13.52
C LEU A 51 10.77 8.55 -13.86
N VAL A 52 9.98 8.92 -12.86
CA VAL A 52 8.71 9.62 -13.08
C VAL A 52 8.46 10.71 -12.03
N SER A 53 7.80 11.78 -12.47
CA SER A 53 7.25 12.81 -11.59
C SER A 53 5.73 12.68 -11.50
N THR A 54 5.19 12.72 -10.28
CA THR A 54 3.75 12.70 -10.04
C THR A 54 3.11 14.10 -10.01
N GLY A 55 3.87 15.13 -10.39
CA GLY A 55 3.41 16.52 -10.48
C GLY A 55 3.08 17.12 -9.11
N LYS A 56 1.94 17.82 -9.01
CA LYS A 56 1.55 18.54 -7.79
C LYS A 56 1.26 17.64 -6.59
N HIS A 57 0.89 16.37 -6.83
CA HIS A 57 0.58 15.39 -5.79
C HIS A 57 1.74 14.41 -5.63
N THR A 58 2.60 14.64 -4.67
CA THR A 58 3.72 13.76 -4.33
C THR A 58 3.39 12.76 -3.20
N GLY A 59 2.11 12.66 -2.85
CA GLY A 59 1.58 11.80 -1.82
C GLY A 59 0.07 11.65 -1.97
N ARG A 60 -0.53 10.82 -1.10
CA ARG A 60 -1.99 10.59 -1.09
C ARG A 60 -2.77 11.84 -0.73
N SER A 61 -4.01 11.89 -1.20
CA SER A 61 -4.97 12.95 -0.92
C SER A 61 -6.12 12.42 -0.01
N PRO A 62 -5.87 12.14 1.27
CA PRO A 62 -6.86 11.49 2.14
C PRO A 62 -8.13 12.31 2.35
N GLN A 63 -8.06 13.64 2.22
CA GLN A 63 -9.22 14.53 2.32
C GLN A 63 -10.09 14.56 1.04
N ASP A 64 -9.58 14.01 -0.06
CA ASP A 64 -10.29 13.90 -1.34
C ASP A 64 -10.79 12.47 -1.59
N LYS A 65 -10.74 11.61 -0.55
CA LYS A 65 -11.26 10.25 -0.57
C LYS A 65 -12.68 10.21 -0.03
N PHE A 66 -13.56 9.57 -0.79
CA PHE A 66 -15.00 9.46 -0.51
C PHE A 66 -15.44 8.00 -0.59
N VAL A 67 -16.43 7.65 0.23
CA VAL A 67 -17.20 6.41 0.10
C VAL A 67 -18.62 6.79 -0.27
N VAL A 68 -19.17 6.13 -1.29
CA VAL A 68 -20.56 6.39 -1.72
C VAL A 68 -21.51 5.89 -0.64
N ARG A 69 -22.46 6.75 -0.24
CA ARG A 69 -23.42 6.45 0.83
C ARG A 69 -24.59 5.66 0.29
N GLU A 70 -24.34 4.40 0.00
CA GLU A 70 -25.30 3.45 -0.55
C GLU A 70 -26.07 2.72 0.57
N PRO A 71 -27.33 2.27 0.35
CA PRO A 71 -28.11 1.58 1.36
C PRO A 71 -27.43 0.34 1.95
N SER A 72 -26.70 -0.41 1.14
CA SER A 72 -26.00 -1.65 1.55
C SER A 72 -24.86 -1.40 2.54
N VAL A 73 -24.27 -0.22 2.54
CA VAL A 73 -23.12 0.11 3.38
C VAL A 73 -23.45 1.07 4.52
N GLU A 74 -24.66 1.60 4.59
CA GLU A 74 -25.09 2.64 5.53
C GLU A 74 -24.72 2.35 7.00
N ASN A 75 -24.95 1.09 7.41
CA ASN A 75 -24.74 0.66 8.80
C ASN A 75 -23.38 0.01 9.05
N THR A 76 -22.55 -0.17 8.00
CA THR A 76 -21.28 -0.90 8.08
C THR A 76 -20.06 0.01 7.92
N ILE A 77 -20.23 1.16 7.29
CA ILE A 77 -19.18 2.15 7.15
C ILE A 77 -19.01 2.98 8.43
N TRP A 78 -17.78 3.24 8.78
CA TRP A 78 -17.40 4.18 9.84
C TRP A 78 -17.41 5.61 9.30
N TRP A 79 -18.59 6.23 9.29
CA TRP A 79 -18.80 7.56 8.68
C TRP A 79 -18.05 8.69 9.36
N GLU A 80 -17.65 8.52 10.63
CA GLU A 80 -16.83 9.50 11.33
C GLU A 80 -15.40 9.59 10.78
N ASN A 81 -14.95 8.56 10.06
CA ASN A 81 -13.62 8.48 9.45
C ASN A 81 -13.65 8.51 7.91
N ASN A 82 -14.80 8.22 7.30
CA ASN A 82 -14.95 8.14 5.84
C ASN A 82 -15.93 9.21 5.37
N THR A 83 -15.46 10.11 4.49
CA THR A 83 -16.30 11.17 3.94
C THR A 83 -17.36 10.58 3.01
N PRO A 84 -18.66 10.81 3.25
CA PRO A 84 -19.71 10.31 2.37
C PRO A 84 -19.77 11.07 1.05
N MET A 85 -20.11 10.36 -0.03
CA MET A 85 -20.51 10.93 -1.31
C MET A 85 -21.93 10.50 -1.64
N ASP A 86 -22.73 11.43 -2.13
CA ASP A 86 -24.10 11.11 -2.59
C ASP A 86 -24.07 10.18 -3.80
N PRO A 87 -24.90 9.13 -3.88
CA PRO A 87 -24.95 8.24 -5.03
C PRO A 87 -25.19 8.95 -6.37
N SER A 88 -26.00 9.99 -6.39
CA SER A 88 -26.26 10.77 -7.63
C SER A 88 -25.04 11.59 -8.05
N ALA A 89 -24.25 12.10 -7.10
CA ALA A 89 -23.00 12.78 -7.36
C ALA A 89 -21.95 11.81 -7.93
N PHE A 90 -21.88 10.59 -7.38
CA PHE A 90 -21.01 9.53 -7.93
C PHE A 90 -21.43 9.14 -9.36
N ASP A 91 -22.71 9.01 -9.62
CA ASP A 91 -23.21 8.70 -10.96
C ASP A 91 -22.88 9.79 -11.98
N GLN A 92 -22.95 11.06 -11.55
CA GLN A 92 -22.56 12.18 -12.38
C GLN A 92 -21.03 12.19 -12.61
N LEU A 93 -20.23 11.92 -11.56
CA LEU A 93 -18.77 11.80 -11.67
C LEU A 93 -18.40 10.68 -12.65
N HIS A 94 -19.00 9.51 -12.52
CA HIS A 94 -18.76 8.37 -13.42
C HIS A 94 -19.10 8.71 -14.86
N LYS A 95 -20.28 9.28 -15.10
CA LYS A 95 -20.72 9.72 -16.43
C LYS A 95 -19.74 10.70 -17.08
N ASP A 96 -19.28 11.68 -16.33
CA ASP A 96 -18.37 12.71 -16.85
C ASP A 96 -16.97 12.15 -17.07
N MET A 97 -16.50 11.25 -16.21
CA MET A 97 -15.23 10.55 -16.41
C MET A 97 -15.28 9.66 -17.66
N LEU A 98 -16.36 8.91 -17.89
CA LEU A 98 -16.55 8.14 -19.13
C LEU A 98 -16.62 9.02 -20.37
N ALA A 99 -17.19 10.22 -20.26
CA ALA A 99 -17.20 11.19 -21.37
C ALA A 99 -15.78 11.73 -21.64
N HIS A 100 -14.99 12.00 -20.60
CA HIS A 100 -13.59 12.39 -20.71
C HIS A 100 -12.72 11.31 -21.36
N MET A 101 -12.98 10.05 -21.07
CA MET A 101 -12.24 8.91 -21.62
C MET A 101 -12.42 8.72 -23.13
N LYS A 102 -13.47 9.26 -23.74
CA LYS A 102 -13.75 9.08 -25.18
C LYS A 102 -12.65 9.60 -26.06
N GLY A 103 -12.25 8.82 -27.06
CA GLY A 103 -11.16 9.14 -27.97
C GLY A 103 -9.76 8.99 -27.39
N GLY A 104 -9.64 8.64 -26.10
CA GLY A 104 -8.38 8.43 -25.41
C GLY A 104 -7.75 7.06 -25.66
N GLU A 105 -6.54 6.92 -25.13
CA GLU A 105 -5.75 5.67 -25.08
C GLU A 105 -5.61 5.25 -23.61
N TYR A 106 -5.97 3.97 -23.30
CA TYR A 106 -6.00 3.45 -21.94
C TYR A 106 -5.25 2.14 -21.80
N PHE A 107 -4.68 1.95 -20.61
CA PHE A 107 -3.94 0.75 -20.19
C PHE A 107 -4.74 0.01 -19.14
N VAL A 108 -5.02 -1.25 -19.41
CA VAL A 108 -5.83 -2.12 -18.53
C VAL A 108 -4.94 -3.22 -17.98
N GLN A 109 -4.97 -3.41 -16.67
CA GLN A 109 -4.31 -4.51 -15.98
C GLN A 109 -5.34 -5.27 -15.16
N ASP A 110 -5.46 -6.58 -15.40
CA ASP A 110 -6.26 -7.52 -14.63
C ASP A 110 -5.33 -8.22 -13.64
N LEU A 111 -5.58 -8.06 -12.35
CA LEU A 111 -4.66 -8.42 -11.27
C LEU A 111 -5.42 -9.00 -10.08
N TYR A 112 -4.69 -9.64 -9.16
CA TYR A 112 -5.24 -10.12 -7.90
C TYR A 112 -4.77 -9.27 -6.72
N GLY A 113 -5.69 -8.87 -5.86
CA GLY A 113 -5.43 -8.38 -4.51
C GLY A 113 -5.48 -9.53 -3.53
N GLY A 114 -4.34 -10.11 -3.18
CA GLY A 114 -4.23 -11.23 -2.25
C GLY A 114 -3.57 -12.48 -2.84
N ALA A 115 -2.71 -13.13 -2.04
CA ALA A 115 -1.98 -14.33 -2.40
C ALA A 115 -2.81 -15.61 -2.19
N ASP A 116 -3.71 -15.62 -1.19
CA ASP A 116 -4.57 -16.78 -0.92
C ASP A 116 -5.72 -16.84 -1.94
N PRO A 117 -5.82 -17.91 -2.76
CA PRO A 117 -6.85 -18.05 -3.78
C PRO A 117 -8.29 -17.99 -3.24
N ASP A 118 -8.52 -18.36 -1.97
CA ASP A 118 -9.86 -18.37 -1.37
C ASP A 118 -10.33 -16.97 -0.96
N TYR A 119 -9.40 -16.01 -0.82
CA TYR A 119 -9.66 -14.67 -0.31
C TYR A 119 -9.17 -13.55 -1.24
N ARG A 120 -8.54 -13.91 -2.37
CA ARG A 120 -8.05 -12.91 -3.34
C ARG A 120 -9.21 -12.21 -4.03
N LEU A 121 -9.01 -10.92 -4.30
CA LEU A 121 -9.95 -10.08 -5.04
C LEU A 121 -9.49 -9.93 -6.48
N ASN A 122 -10.35 -10.19 -7.45
CA ASN A 122 -10.10 -9.92 -8.86
C ASN A 122 -10.29 -8.43 -9.16
N VAL A 123 -9.22 -7.73 -9.45
CA VAL A 123 -9.23 -6.27 -9.67
C VAL A 123 -8.84 -5.94 -11.10
N ARG A 124 -9.63 -5.10 -11.74
CA ARG A 124 -9.27 -4.44 -13.00
C ARG A 124 -8.84 -3.02 -12.76
N MET A 125 -7.65 -2.69 -13.21
CA MET A 125 -7.16 -1.31 -13.29
C MET A 125 -7.32 -0.80 -14.72
N VAL A 126 -7.98 0.34 -14.88
CA VAL A 126 -8.08 1.09 -16.14
C VAL A 126 -7.41 2.43 -15.92
N THR A 127 -6.32 2.71 -16.60
CA THR A 127 -5.55 3.93 -16.37
C THR A 127 -5.16 4.63 -17.66
N GLU A 128 -5.12 5.95 -17.60
CA GLU A 128 -4.72 6.83 -18.68
C GLU A 128 -3.20 6.80 -18.95
N LEU A 129 -2.40 6.48 -17.91
CA LEU A 129 -0.94 6.48 -17.99
C LEU A 129 -0.39 5.06 -18.05
N ALA A 130 0.53 4.82 -19.01
CA ALA A 130 1.20 3.53 -19.17
C ALA A 130 2.03 3.17 -17.92
N TRP A 131 2.70 4.18 -17.32
CA TRP A 131 3.50 3.94 -16.12
C TRP A 131 2.66 3.59 -14.88
N HIS A 132 1.38 4.04 -14.79
CA HIS A 132 0.46 3.54 -13.77
C HIS A 132 0.15 2.05 -13.96
N GLY A 133 0.06 1.61 -15.23
CA GLY A 133 -0.04 0.19 -15.57
C GLY A 133 1.19 -0.61 -15.09
N LEU A 134 2.39 -0.07 -15.30
CA LEU A 134 3.64 -0.66 -14.80
C LEU A 134 3.67 -0.72 -13.27
N PHE A 135 3.36 0.39 -12.61
CA PHE A 135 3.32 0.51 -11.16
C PHE A 135 2.37 -0.54 -10.54
N ILE A 136 1.12 -0.56 -10.99
CA ILE A 136 0.14 -1.45 -10.37
C ILE A 136 0.40 -2.92 -10.66
N ARG A 137 1.02 -3.22 -11.81
CA ARG A 137 1.47 -4.57 -12.16
C ARG A 137 2.60 -5.05 -11.25
N HIS A 138 3.44 -4.15 -10.72
CA HIS A 138 4.39 -4.50 -9.67
C HIS A 138 3.68 -4.72 -8.34
N LEU A 139 2.75 -3.83 -7.98
CA LEU A 139 2.18 -3.79 -6.63
C LEU A 139 1.08 -4.83 -6.37
N LEU A 140 0.34 -5.27 -7.39
CA LEU A 140 -0.65 -6.34 -7.25
C LEU A 140 -0.15 -7.64 -7.86
N ARG A 141 -0.79 -8.74 -7.51
CA ARG A 141 -0.38 -10.07 -7.99
C ARG A 141 -0.84 -10.31 -9.42
N ARG A 142 0.04 -10.84 -10.21
CA ARG A 142 -0.16 -11.07 -11.64
C ARG A 142 -0.80 -12.43 -11.87
N PRO A 143 -1.94 -12.52 -12.58
CA PRO A 143 -2.47 -13.78 -13.10
C PRO A 143 -1.48 -14.43 -14.07
N ALA A 144 -1.53 -15.74 -14.17
CA ALA A 144 -0.87 -16.46 -15.27
C ALA A 144 -1.51 -16.05 -16.62
N ALA A 145 -0.76 -16.19 -17.70
CA ALA A 145 -1.22 -15.74 -19.02
C ALA A 145 -2.51 -16.45 -19.48
N GLU A 146 -2.71 -17.69 -19.04
CA GLU A 146 -3.89 -18.51 -19.32
C GLU A 146 -5.11 -18.04 -18.53
N GLU A 147 -4.92 -17.59 -17.28
CA GLU A 147 -5.99 -17.09 -16.43
C GLU A 147 -6.62 -15.80 -16.99
N LEU A 148 -5.83 -14.99 -17.71
CA LEU A 148 -6.31 -13.72 -18.30
C LEU A 148 -7.42 -13.93 -19.34
N GLU A 149 -7.48 -15.07 -20.01
CA GLU A 149 -8.50 -15.37 -21.02
C GLU A 149 -9.89 -15.67 -20.42
N THR A 150 -9.92 -15.98 -19.12
CA THR A 150 -11.14 -16.27 -18.36
C THR A 150 -11.36 -15.31 -17.18
N PHE A 151 -10.46 -14.33 -16.99
CA PHE A 151 -10.51 -13.40 -15.87
C PHE A 151 -11.81 -12.59 -15.87
N ILE A 152 -12.49 -12.56 -14.73
CA ILE A 152 -13.67 -11.74 -14.50
C ILE A 152 -13.37 -10.81 -13.33
N PRO A 153 -13.30 -9.49 -13.54
CA PRO A 153 -13.05 -8.54 -12.47
C PRO A 153 -14.25 -8.47 -11.52
N GLU A 154 -13.97 -8.44 -10.22
CA GLU A 154 -14.95 -8.20 -9.16
C GLU A 154 -15.04 -6.71 -8.82
N PHE A 155 -13.91 -6.00 -8.90
CA PHE A 155 -13.82 -4.56 -8.76
C PHE A 155 -13.05 -3.94 -9.92
N THR A 156 -13.51 -2.76 -10.34
CA THR A 156 -12.79 -1.95 -11.33
C THR A 156 -12.34 -0.64 -10.71
N VAL A 157 -11.09 -0.26 -10.93
CA VAL A 157 -10.55 1.05 -10.58
C VAL A 157 -10.26 1.80 -11.88
N ILE A 158 -10.89 2.94 -12.09
CA ILE A 158 -10.65 3.84 -13.23
C ILE A 158 -9.86 5.04 -12.71
N ASN A 159 -8.66 5.23 -13.23
CA ASN A 159 -7.80 6.37 -12.89
C ASN A 159 -7.53 7.22 -14.14
N CYS A 160 -8.04 8.44 -14.11
CA CYS A 160 -7.84 9.46 -15.14
C CYS A 160 -7.16 10.69 -14.50
N PRO A 161 -5.81 10.73 -14.42
CA PRO A 161 -5.09 11.87 -13.84
C PRO A 161 -5.40 13.22 -14.50
N SER A 162 -5.71 13.22 -15.78
CA SER A 162 -6.06 14.46 -16.50
C SER A 162 -7.50 14.93 -16.30
N PHE A 163 -8.35 14.10 -15.67
CA PHE A 163 -9.72 14.47 -15.33
C PHE A 163 -9.74 15.33 -14.07
N SER A 164 -10.20 16.58 -14.18
CA SER A 164 -10.44 17.47 -13.04
C SER A 164 -11.90 17.37 -12.60
N ALA A 165 -12.12 16.95 -11.35
CA ALA A 165 -13.46 16.96 -10.77
C ALA A 165 -13.93 18.39 -10.47
N SER A 166 -15.24 18.60 -10.44
CA SER A 166 -15.86 19.88 -10.06
C SER A 166 -16.57 19.70 -8.71
N PRO A 167 -16.19 20.43 -7.66
CA PRO A 167 -16.85 20.35 -6.35
C PRO A 167 -18.36 20.53 -6.42
N GLU A 168 -18.84 21.50 -7.18
CA GLU A 168 -20.26 21.81 -7.33
C GLU A 168 -21.05 20.69 -8.02
N ARG A 169 -20.42 20.03 -9.01
CA ARG A 169 -21.09 19.06 -9.87
C ARG A 169 -20.98 17.64 -9.33
N HIS A 170 -19.86 17.33 -8.67
CA HIS A 170 -19.54 15.98 -8.23
C HIS A 170 -19.57 15.81 -6.70
N GLY A 171 -19.93 16.85 -5.96
CA GLY A 171 -20.01 16.79 -4.50
C GLY A 171 -18.69 16.46 -3.80
N CYS A 172 -17.57 16.75 -4.46
CA CYS A 172 -16.23 16.52 -3.93
C CYS A 172 -15.63 17.81 -3.35
N ARG A 173 -14.48 17.69 -2.67
CA ARG A 173 -13.82 18.83 -2.01
C ARG A 173 -13.00 19.71 -2.98
N SER A 174 -12.38 19.08 -3.96
CA SER A 174 -11.43 19.73 -4.87
C SER A 174 -11.49 19.10 -6.27
N GLU A 175 -10.58 19.51 -7.17
CA GLU A 175 -10.41 18.90 -8.48
C GLU A 175 -9.89 17.44 -8.41
N THR A 176 -9.31 17.05 -7.27
CA THR A 176 -8.88 15.69 -7.01
C THR A 176 -9.99 14.90 -6.34
N VAL A 177 -10.23 13.68 -6.78
CA VAL A 177 -11.27 12.82 -6.23
C VAL A 177 -10.84 11.35 -6.24
N ILE A 178 -11.08 10.67 -5.12
CA ILE A 178 -10.98 9.21 -4.98
C ILE A 178 -12.32 8.74 -4.41
N ALA A 179 -13.19 8.18 -5.22
CA ALA A 179 -14.55 7.79 -4.81
C ALA A 179 -14.76 6.29 -4.96
N ILE A 180 -15.20 5.63 -3.88
CA ILE A 180 -15.39 4.18 -3.80
C ILE A 180 -16.90 3.89 -3.68
N SER A 181 -17.48 3.16 -4.64
CA SER A 181 -18.80 2.57 -4.57
C SER A 181 -18.68 1.06 -4.38
N PHE A 182 -19.19 0.56 -3.28
CA PHE A 182 -19.20 -0.89 -3.00
C PHE A 182 -20.31 -1.63 -3.75
N GLU A 183 -21.48 -1.00 -3.95
CA GLU A 183 -22.58 -1.61 -4.72
C GLU A 183 -22.23 -1.72 -6.21
N LYS A 184 -21.62 -0.67 -6.78
CA LYS A 184 -21.20 -0.68 -8.20
C LYS A 184 -19.85 -1.40 -8.40
N LYS A 185 -19.17 -1.77 -7.33
CA LYS A 185 -17.82 -2.40 -7.35
C LYS A 185 -16.84 -1.57 -8.19
N LEU A 186 -16.85 -0.25 -7.98
CA LEU A 186 -16.17 0.71 -8.82
C LEU A 186 -15.46 1.76 -7.96
N VAL A 187 -14.21 2.06 -8.32
CA VAL A 187 -13.45 3.18 -7.78
C VAL A 187 -13.13 4.15 -8.91
N LEU A 188 -13.36 5.43 -8.68
CA LEU A 188 -13.03 6.51 -9.59
C LEU A 188 -11.94 7.38 -8.97
N VAL A 189 -10.83 7.54 -9.70
CA VAL A 189 -9.69 8.38 -9.30
C VAL A 189 -9.45 9.42 -10.38
N GLY A 190 -9.47 10.70 -10.01
CA GLY A 190 -9.23 11.80 -10.93
C GLY A 190 -8.38 12.90 -10.31
N GLY A 191 -7.70 13.69 -11.15
CA GLY A 191 -6.93 14.88 -10.74
C GLY A 191 -5.64 14.59 -9.97
N THR A 192 -5.15 13.35 -9.97
CA THR A 192 -3.87 12.98 -9.35
C THR A 192 -3.13 11.93 -10.16
N SER A 193 -1.83 12.16 -10.34
CA SER A 193 -0.90 11.17 -10.92
C SER A 193 -0.18 10.34 -9.85
N TYR A 194 -0.46 10.55 -8.56
CA TYR A 194 0.15 9.78 -7.51
C TYR A 194 -0.38 8.33 -7.52
N ALA A 195 0.47 7.39 -7.98
CA ALA A 195 0.06 6.01 -8.24
C ALA A 195 -0.33 5.24 -6.97
N GLY A 196 0.14 5.67 -5.80
CA GLY A 196 -0.22 5.07 -4.52
C GLY A 196 -1.74 5.09 -4.21
N GLU A 197 -2.54 5.97 -4.84
CA GLU A 197 -4.00 5.94 -4.70
C GLU A 197 -4.61 4.67 -5.32
N ASN A 198 -4.06 4.17 -6.42
CA ASN A 198 -4.50 2.93 -7.08
C ASN A 198 -4.36 1.73 -6.13
N LYS A 199 -3.16 1.56 -5.56
CA LYS A 199 -2.86 0.51 -4.59
C LYS A 199 -3.76 0.60 -3.35
N LYS A 200 -3.82 1.79 -2.73
CA LYS A 200 -4.54 2.00 -1.47
C LYS A 200 -6.06 1.94 -1.62
N SER A 201 -6.59 2.14 -2.81
CA SER A 201 -7.99 1.88 -3.12
C SER A 201 -8.31 0.39 -2.99
N VAL A 202 -7.48 -0.48 -3.54
CA VAL A 202 -7.64 -1.94 -3.41
C VAL A 202 -7.52 -2.38 -1.96
N PHE A 203 -6.56 -1.85 -1.22
CA PHE A 203 -6.42 -2.12 0.21
C PHE A 203 -7.69 -1.70 1.00
N SER A 204 -8.26 -0.55 0.70
CA SER A 204 -9.52 -0.11 1.33
C SER A 204 -10.68 -1.06 1.01
N ILE A 205 -10.76 -1.59 -0.22
CA ILE A 205 -11.78 -2.57 -0.61
C ILE A 205 -11.61 -3.86 0.21
N LEU A 206 -10.39 -4.40 0.30
CA LEU A 206 -10.10 -5.60 1.07
C LEU A 206 -10.39 -5.40 2.57
N ASN A 207 -10.06 -4.23 3.14
CA ASN A 207 -10.40 -3.88 4.51
C ASN A 207 -11.92 -3.85 4.77
N TYR A 208 -12.72 -3.58 3.75
CA TYR A 208 -14.17 -3.66 3.87
C TYR A 208 -14.73 -5.07 3.74
N LEU A 209 -14.25 -5.84 2.75
CA LEU A 209 -14.83 -7.13 2.39
C LEU A 209 -14.40 -8.28 3.31
N LEU A 210 -13.11 -8.35 3.65
CA LEU A 210 -12.52 -9.52 4.32
C LEU A 210 -13.04 -9.77 5.74
N PRO A 211 -13.36 -8.75 6.57
CA PRO A 211 -13.90 -8.99 7.90
C PRO A 211 -15.19 -9.82 7.92
N GLU A 212 -16.04 -9.74 6.90
CA GLU A 212 -17.25 -10.55 6.80
C GLU A 212 -16.98 -12.04 6.63
N ASN A 213 -15.79 -12.38 6.13
CA ASN A 213 -15.33 -13.76 5.97
C ASN A 213 -14.42 -14.22 7.12
N GLY A 214 -14.39 -13.50 8.25
CA GLY A 214 -13.55 -13.83 9.40
C GLY A 214 -12.05 -13.60 9.16
N VAL A 215 -11.67 -12.98 8.04
CA VAL A 215 -10.27 -12.65 7.73
C VAL A 215 -9.94 -11.27 8.28
N MET A 216 -8.83 -11.19 9.05
CA MET A 216 -8.32 -9.93 9.61
C MET A 216 -7.43 -9.24 8.58
N PRO A 217 -7.86 -8.14 7.96
CA PRO A 217 -6.97 -7.33 7.11
C PRO A 217 -6.07 -6.45 7.99
N MET A 218 -4.80 -6.33 7.62
CA MET A 218 -3.78 -5.71 8.45
C MET A 218 -2.89 -4.77 7.63
N HIS A 219 -2.70 -3.55 8.11
CA HIS A 219 -1.62 -2.67 7.65
C HIS A 219 -0.35 -3.01 8.42
N CYS A 220 0.33 -4.05 7.98
CA CYS A 220 1.51 -4.61 8.63
C CYS A 220 2.44 -5.22 7.60
N SER A 221 3.72 -5.35 7.92
CA SER A 221 4.62 -6.26 7.23
C SER A 221 4.60 -7.64 7.90
N ALA A 222 5.08 -8.67 7.20
CA ALA A 222 5.13 -10.02 7.71
C ALA A 222 6.34 -10.80 7.18
N ASN A 223 6.88 -11.68 8.02
CA ASN A 223 7.93 -12.62 7.66
C ASN A 223 7.75 -13.96 8.38
N HIS A 224 8.51 -14.96 7.97
CA HIS A 224 8.58 -16.24 8.69
C HIS A 224 10.04 -16.72 8.81
N ALA A 225 10.30 -17.67 9.70
CA ALA A 225 11.63 -18.27 9.79
C ALA A 225 11.99 -19.01 8.51
N VAL A 226 13.30 -19.07 8.17
CA VAL A 226 13.78 -19.69 6.93
C VAL A 226 13.35 -21.16 6.83
N ASP A 227 13.48 -21.91 7.93
CA ASP A 227 13.22 -23.35 7.95
C ASP A 227 11.82 -23.73 8.46
N ASP A 228 11.02 -22.75 8.90
CA ASP A 228 9.67 -23.01 9.44
C ASP A 228 8.68 -21.90 9.04
N PRO A 229 7.92 -22.09 7.95
CA PRO A 229 6.86 -21.16 7.59
C PRO A 229 5.76 -20.96 8.64
N ALA A 230 5.63 -21.89 9.58
CA ALA A 230 4.72 -21.76 10.72
C ALA A 230 5.26 -20.80 11.80
N ASP A 231 6.55 -20.45 11.78
CA ASP A 231 7.11 -19.38 12.61
C ASP A 231 6.92 -18.03 11.93
N THR A 232 5.67 -17.60 11.83
CA THR A 232 5.29 -16.33 11.23
C THR A 232 5.23 -15.22 12.29
N ALA A 233 5.74 -14.04 11.93
CA ALA A 233 5.62 -12.80 12.69
C ALA A 233 5.01 -11.69 11.83
N VAL A 234 4.13 -10.88 12.44
CA VAL A 234 3.53 -9.70 11.81
C VAL A 234 3.95 -8.43 12.56
N PHE A 235 4.19 -7.35 11.81
CA PHE A 235 4.75 -6.10 12.31
C PHE A 235 3.80 -4.95 11.99
N PHE A 236 3.04 -4.51 12.98
CA PHE A 236 2.23 -3.30 12.89
C PHE A 236 3.08 -2.06 13.15
N GLY A 237 2.80 -0.98 12.43
CA GLY A 237 3.48 0.29 12.64
C GLY A 237 3.12 1.30 11.57
N LEU A 238 3.23 2.58 11.92
CA LEU A 238 3.04 3.68 10.98
C LEU A 238 4.30 3.92 10.14
N SER A 239 4.19 4.76 9.13
CA SER A 239 5.35 5.18 8.33
C SER A 239 6.44 5.77 9.23
N GLY A 240 7.68 5.34 9.01
CA GLY A 240 8.85 5.81 9.77
C GLY A 240 9.08 5.12 11.12
N THR A 241 8.27 4.11 11.49
CA THR A 241 8.53 3.30 12.70
C THR A 241 9.50 2.14 12.47
N GLY A 242 9.95 1.93 11.22
CA GLY A 242 10.91 0.87 10.87
C GLY A 242 10.26 -0.46 10.46
N LYS A 243 8.96 -0.44 10.08
CA LYS A 243 8.21 -1.63 9.68
C LYS A 243 8.94 -2.43 8.59
N THR A 244 9.23 -1.84 7.44
CA THR A 244 9.93 -2.47 6.32
C THR A 244 11.35 -2.89 6.71
N THR A 245 12.11 -2.01 7.36
CA THR A 245 13.51 -2.27 7.76
C THR A 245 13.65 -3.44 8.75
N LEU A 246 12.69 -3.60 9.66
CA LEU A 246 12.74 -4.65 10.69
C LEU A 246 12.17 -5.99 10.21
N SER A 247 11.22 -5.96 9.28
CA SER A 247 10.66 -7.20 8.70
C SER A 247 11.53 -7.79 7.58
N ALA A 248 12.32 -6.96 6.88
CA ALA A 248 13.32 -7.38 5.89
C ALA A 248 14.62 -7.85 6.57
N ASP A 249 14.49 -8.82 7.48
CA ASP A 249 15.63 -9.46 8.15
C ASP A 249 16.23 -10.52 7.22
N PRO A 250 17.54 -10.51 6.93
CA PRO A 250 18.16 -11.51 6.04
C PRO A 250 18.12 -12.94 6.61
N GLU A 251 17.89 -13.11 7.91
CA GLU A 251 17.73 -14.42 8.56
C GLU A 251 16.26 -14.93 8.56
N ARG A 252 15.33 -14.19 7.94
CA ARG A 252 13.92 -14.57 7.82
C ARG A 252 13.45 -14.38 6.37
N ILE A 253 12.36 -15.02 6.00
CA ILE A 253 11.74 -14.91 4.67
C ILE A 253 10.65 -13.85 4.71
N LEU A 254 10.75 -12.83 3.87
CA LEU A 254 9.78 -11.76 3.76
C LEU A 254 8.50 -12.24 3.05
N ILE A 255 7.35 -12.19 3.72
CA ILE A 255 6.04 -12.47 3.11
C ILE A 255 5.55 -11.23 2.36
N GLY A 256 5.73 -10.05 2.95
CA GLY A 256 5.43 -8.75 2.38
C GLY A 256 5.71 -7.61 3.34
N ASP A 257 5.75 -6.38 2.82
CA ASP A 257 6.25 -5.23 3.57
C ASP A 257 5.17 -4.27 4.12
N ASP A 258 3.89 -4.38 3.65
CA ASP A 258 2.89 -3.34 3.98
C ASP A 258 1.46 -3.83 4.24
N GLU A 259 0.90 -4.79 3.48
CA GLU A 259 -0.53 -5.13 3.52
C GLU A 259 -0.77 -6.65 3.51
N HIS A 260 -1.45 -7.15 4.53
CA HIS A 260 -1.69 -8.59 4.68
C HIS A 260 -3.11 -8.91 5.16
N GLY A 261 -3.55 -10.14 4.90
CA GLY A 261 -4.71 -10.76 5.53
C GLY A 261 -4.29 -11.89 6.46
N TRP A 262 -5.01 -12.08 7.55
CA TRP A 262 -4.86 -13.22 8.43
C TRP A 262 -6.16 -14.02 8.46
N SER A 263 -6.17 -15.14 7.74
CA SER A 263 -7.25 -16.12 7.70
C SER A 263 -7.05 -17.25 8.73
N ASP A 264 -7.92 -18.23 8.75
CA ASP A 264 -7.76 -19.42 9.58
C ASP A 264 -6.63 -20.35 9.10
N LYS A 265 -6.13 -20.12 7.88
CA LYS A 265 -4.99 -20.84 7.30
C LYS A 265 -3.63 -20.20 7.64
N GLY A 266 -3.62 -18.91 7.96
CA GLY A 266 -2.43 -18.12 8.21
C GLY A 266 -2.45 -16.75 7.56
N VAL A 267 -1.27 -16.15 7.46
CA VAL A 267 -1.05 -14.82 6.87
C VAL A 267 -0.82 -14.95 5.38
N PHE A 268 -1.41 -14.03 4.60
CA PHE A 268 -1.15 -13.89 3.18
C PHE A 268 -0.96 -12.44 2.79
N ASN A 269 -0.02 -12.19 1.89
CA ASN A 269 0.23 -10.85 1.36
C ASN A 269 -0.88 -10.44 0.38
N PHE A 270 -1.35 -9.20 0.46
CA PHE A 270 -2.26 -8.63 -0.53
C PHE A 270 -1.56 -8.25 -1.81
N GLU A 271 -0.26 -8.01 -1.74
CA GLU A 271 0.53 -7.42 -2.79
C GLU A 271 1.42 -8.43 -3.52
N GLY A 272 1.87 -8.03 -4.71
CA GLY A 272 2.89 -8.73 -5.50
C GLY A 272 4.23 -8.00 -5.53
N GLY A 273 4.36 -6.90 -4.83
CA GLY A 273 5.56 -6.07 -4.79
C GLY A 273 5.61 -5.14 -3.60
N CYS A 274 6.61 -4.27 -3.59
CA CYS A 274 6.89 -3.32 -2.52
C CYS A 274 6.84 -1.88 -3.02
N TYR A 275 6.44 -0.96 -2.14
CA TYR A 275 6.40 0.48 -2.40
C TYR A 275 7.15 1.23 -1.30
N ALA A 276 8.47 1.23 -1.40
CA ALA A 276 9.37 1.72 -0.36
C ALA A 276 9.62 3.23 -0.45
N LYS A 277 9.83 3.87 0.70
CA LYS A 277 10.41 5.22 0.77
C LYS A 277 11.90 5.15 0.47
N THR A 278 12.40 6.16 -0.26
CA THR A 278 13.81 6.22 -0.69
C THR A 278 14.56 7.44 -0.14
N ILE A 279 13.90 8.32 0.61
CA ILE A 279 14.60 9.42 1.29
C ILE A 279 15.62 8.88 2.30
N ASN A 280 16.86 9.33 2.20
CA ASN A 280 18.01 8.88 3.01
C ASN A 280 18.27 7.36 2.91
N LEU A 281 17.86 6.72 1.81
CA LEU A 281 18.09 5.29 1.59
C LEU A 281 19.61 5.03 1.49
N SER A 282 20.10 4.12 2.33
CA SER A 282 21.51 3.76 2.41
C SER A 282 21.75 2.32 1.99
N ALA A 283 22.73 2.11 1.12
CA ALA A 283 23.17 0.77 0.72
C ALA A 283 23.71 -0.07 1.90
N GLU A 284 24.20 0.58 2.97
CA GLU A 284 24.69 -0.08 4.17
C GLU A 284 23.54 -0.50 5.11
N ALA A 285 22.53 0.39 5.27
CA ALA A 285 21.43 0.16 6.20
C ALA A 285 20.34 -0.73 5.62
N GLU A 286 20.05 -0.59 4.32
CA GLU A 286 18.94 -1.27 3.60
C GLU A 286 19.41 -1.75 2.21
N PRO A 287 20.40 -2.68 2.15
CA PRO A 287 21.06 -3.09 0.91
C PRO A 287 20.09 -3.69 -0.12
N GLU A 288 19.10 -4.47 0.32
CA GLU A 288 18.11 -5.08 -0.55
C GLU A 288 17.25 -4.03 -1.25
N ILE A 289 16.69 -3.07 -0.52
CA ILE A 289 15.88 -1.99 -1.09
C ILE A 289 16.74 -1.11 -2.00
N TYR A 290 17.97 -0.79 -1.57
CA TYR A 290 18.91 0.00 -2.39
C TYR A 290 19.22 -0.69 -3.73
N ALA A 291 19.42 -2.00 -3.73
CA ALA A 291 19.68 -2.76 -4.95
C ALA A 291 18.52 -2.65 -5.95
N THR A 292 17.26 -2.65 -5.48
CA THR A 292 16.09 -2.55 -6.37
C THR A 292 16.04 -1.23 -7.13
N THR A 293 16.62 -0.15 -6.61
CA THR A 293 16.67 1.16 -7.28
C THR A 293 17.55 1.17 -8.54
N LYS A 294 18.19 0.05 -8.86
CA LYS A 294 19.04 -0.15 -10.04
C LYS A 294 18.59 -1.34 -10.90
N MET A 295 17.40 -1.92 -10.58
CA MET A 295 16.85 -3.07 -11.31
C MET A 295 15.85 -2.64 -12.36
N PHE A 296 15.82 -3.40 -13.47
CA PHE A 296 14.94 -3.14 -14.60
C PHE A 296 13.48 -3.01 -14.20
N GLY A 297 12.79 -1.98 -14.72
CA GLY A 297 11.36 -1.78 -14.51
C GLY A 297 10.97 -1.20 -13.15
N THR A 298 11.89 -1.10 -12.17
CA THR A 298 11.60 -0.38 -10.91
C THR A 298 11.14 1.03 -11.23
N VAL A 299 9.96 1.42 -10.73
CA VAL A 299 9.45 2.79 -10.86
C VAL A 299 10.02 3.65 -9.74
N ILE A 300 10.69 4.73 -10.09
CA ILE A 300 11.27 5.71 -9.16
C ILE A 300 10.44 6.98 -9.25
N GLU A 301 9.76 7.32 -8.16
CA GLU A 301 8.86 8.47 -8.11
C GLU A 301 9.49 9.67 -7.40
N ASN A 302 9.43 10.83 -8.06
CA ASN A 302 9.76 12.15 -7.49
C ASN A 302 11.18 12.23 -6.89
N MET A 303 12.13 11.51 -7.48
CA MET A 303 13.52 11.51 -7.08
C MET A 303 14.29 12.57 -7.88
N VAL A 304 15.16 13.30 -7.22
CA VAL A 304 16.18 14.14 -7.90
C VAL A 304 17.27 13.21 -8.42
N TYR A 305 17.75 13.49 -9.63
CA TYR A 305 18.81 12.71 -10.28
C TYR A 305 19.64 13.58 -11.21
N ASP A 306 20.88 13.16 -11.42
CA ASP A 306 21.74 13.82 -12.41
C ASP A 306 21.20 13.58 -13.84
N PRO A 307 21.01 14.63 -14.65
CA PRO A 307 20.39 14.50 -15.98
C PRO A 307 21.22 13.70 -17.00
N TYR A 308 22.54 13.59 -16.79
CA TYR A 308 23.45 12.87 -17.68
C TYR A 308 23.69 11.43 -17.25
N THR A 309 24.09 11.27 -15.97
CA THR A 309 24.45 9.95 -15.42
C THR A 309 23.24 9.16 -14.96
N LYS A 310 22.10 9.84 -14.76
CA LYS A 310 20.88 9.27 -14.15
C LYS A 310 21.13 8.70 -12.74
N GLU A 311 22.19 9.17 -12.06
CA GLU A 311 22.42 8.83 -10.65
C GLU A 311 21.37 9.51 -9.78
N LEU A 312 20.80 8.72 -8.85
CA LEU A 312 19.75 9.14 -7.94
C LEU A 312 20.35 9.84 -6.73
N ASP A 313 19.76 10.97 -6.31
CA ASP A 313 20.11 11.66 -5.09
C ASP A 313 19.07 11.33 -4.00
N PHE A 314 19.44 10.45 -3.08
CA PHE A 314 18.58 10.00 -1.98
C PHE A 314 18.48 11.01 -0.83
N GLU A 315 19.31 12.05 -0.80
CA GLU A 315 19.34 13.07 0.25
C GLU A 315 18.58 14.35 -0.15
N ASP A 316 18.40 14.58 -1.46
CA ASP A 316 17.72 15.77 -1.98
C ASP A 316 16.18 15.62 -1.90
N ASP A 317 15.57 16.26 -0.91
CA ASP A 317 14.13 16.29 -0.71
C ASP A 317 13.43 17.52 -1.33
N SER A 318 14.13 18.26 -2.21
CA SER A 318 13.63 19.50 -2.82
C SER A 318 12.32 19.33 -3.59
N LEU A 319 12.09 18.17 -4.23
CA LEU A 319 10.82 17.80 -4.84
C LEU A 319 9.80 17.36 -3.80
N THR A 320 10.19 16.47 -2.92
CA THR A 320 9.37 15.95 -1.82
C THR A 320 10.17 15.04 -0.89
N PRO A 321 9.90 15.04 0.43
CA PRO A 321 10.44 14.01 1.33
C PRO A 321 9.74 12.66 1.17
N ASN A 322 8.75 12.53 0.28
CA ASN A 322 7.99 11.30 0.01
C ASN A 322 8.39 10.63 -1.31
N MET A 323 9.66 10.77 -1.71
CA MET A 323 10.20 10.02 -2.84
C MET A 323 10.11 8.51 -2.57
N ARG A 324 9.80 7.72 -3.62
CA ARG A 324 9.54 6.30 -3.47
C ARG A 324 10.06 5.47 -4.65
N CYS A 325 10.23 4.18 -4.40
CA CYS A 325 10.39 3.19 -5.47
C CYS A 325 9.35 2.08 -5.35
N ALA A 326 8.86 1.62 -6.53
CA ALA A 326 7.94 0.50 -6.65
C ALA A 326 8.58 -0.60 -7.49
N TYR A 327 8.59 -1.81 -6.96
CA TYR A 327 9.25 -2.96 -7.57
C TYR A 327 8.52 -4.27 -7.19
N PRO A 328 8.63 -5.33 -8.00
CA PRO A 328 8.05 -6.62 -7.68
C PRO A 328 8.77 -7.29 -6.51
N LEU A 329 8.03 -8.09 -5.73
CA LEU A 329 8.54 -8.70 -4.48
C LEU A 329 9.74 -9.62 -4.72
N ASP A 330 9.79 -10.30 -5.86
CA ASP A 330 10.86 -11.21 -6.28
C ASP A 330 12.22 -10.50 -6.54
N TYR A 331 12.28 -9.17 -6.45
CA TYR A 331 13.54 -8.43 -6.44
C TYR A 331 14.23 -8.47 -5.07
N ILE A 332 13.54 -8.86 -4.03
CA ILE A 332 14.10 -9.07 -2.69
C ILE A 332 14.55 -10.53 -2.57
N SER A 333 15.83 -10.75 -2.30
CA SER A 333 16.47 -12.06 -2.39
C SER A 333 15.90 -13.10 -1.42
N ASN A 334 15.40 -12.67 -0.25
CA ASN A 334 14.78 -13.51 0.76
C ASN A 334 13.25 -13.34 0.83
N ALA A 335 12.61 -12.98 -0.28
CA ALA A 335 11.16 -12.94 -0.35
C ALA A 335 10.54 -14.34 -0.50
N SER A 336 9.34 -14.51 0.02
CA SER A 336 8.55 -15.74 -0.12
C SER A 336 8.02 -15.90 -1.54
N ASP A 337 8.29 -17.05 -2.17
CA ASP A 337 7.77 -17.39 -3.49
C ASP A 337 6.24 -17.45 -3.52
N THR A 338 5.63 -17.88 -2.42
CA THR A 338 4.17 -18.03 -2.30
C THR A 338 3.49 -16.78 -1.77
N SER A 339 4.20 -15.92 -1.04
CA SER A 339 3.66 -14.81 -0.25
C SER A 339 2.62 -15.27 0.80
N LEU A 340 2.78 -16.47 1.30
CA LEU A 340 1.97 -17.09 2.35
C LEU A 340 2.85 -17.38 3.57
N GLY A 341 2.26 -17.30 4.75
CA GLY A 341 2.83 -17.71 6.03
C GLY A 341 1.83 -18.50 6.86
N GLY A 342 2.29 -19.11 7.94
CA GLY A 342 1.43 -19.79 8.89
C GLY A 342 0.65 -18.82 9.79
N ILE A 343 -0.01 -19.39 10.79
CA ILE A 343 -0.63 -18.62 11.88
C ILE A 343 0.47 -17.84 12.62
N PRO A 344 0.34 -16.53 12.83
CA PRO A 344 1.36 -15.77 13.53
C PRO A 344 1.64 -16.30 14.93
N LYS A 345 2.90 -16.57 15.22
CA LYS A 345 3.36 -16.85 16.59
C LYS A 345 3.62 -15.56 17.37
N ASN A 346 3.99 -14.49 16.66
CA ASN A 346 4.34 -13.22 17.25
C ASN A 346 3.68 -12.04 16.51
N ILE A 347 3.17 -11.10 17.29
CA ILE A 347 2.71 -9.78 16.80
C ILE A 347 3.63 -8.73 17.39
N ILE A 348 4.24 -7.93 16.52
CA ILE A 348 5.14 -6.84 16.88
C ILE A 348 4.43 -5.53 16.61
N MET A 349 4.24 -4.73 17.64
CA MET A 349 3.67 -3.38 17.53
C MET A 349 4.79 -2.36 17.65
N LEU A 350 5.17 -1.78 16.50
CA LEU A 350 6.24 -0.80 16.40
C LEU A 350 5.73 0.59 16.78
N THR A 351 6.47 1.27 17.62
CA THR A 351 6.22 2.66 17.97
C THR A 351 7.54 3.45 17.94
N CYS A 352 7.46 4.72 17.58
CA CYS A 352 8.56 5.66 17.72
C CYS A 352 8.20 6.61 18.85
N ASP A 353 8.67 6.33 20.07
CA ASP A 353 8.49 7.24 21.22
C ASP A 353 9.57 8.29 21.21
N ALA A 354 9.21 9.54 21.01
CA ALA A 354 10.13 10.67 21.06
C ALA A 354 10.26 11.30 22.46
N PHE A 355 9.54 10.78 23.45
CA PHE A 355 9.48 11.30 24.81
C PHE A 355 10.29 10.47 25.81
N GLY A 356 10.73 9.26 25.39
CA GLY A 356 11.57 8.37 26.20
C GLY A 356 10.82 7.74 27.38
N VAL A 357 9.52 7.55 27.25
CA VAL A 357 8.62 6.98 28.27
C VAL A 357 8.50 5.47 28.12
N LEU A 358 8.42 4.98 26.86
CA LEU A 358 8.23 3.57 26.58
C LEU A 358 9.55 2.79 26.67
N PRO A 359 9.50 1.54 27.16
CA PRO A 359 10.68 0.68 27.17
C PRO A 359 11.12 0.32 25.74
N PRO A 360 12.38 -0.10 25.55
CA PRO A 360 12.86 -0.59 24.25
C PRO A 360 12.04 -1.74 23.68
N ILE A 361 11.65 -2.69 24.54
CA ILE A 361 10.74 -3.78 24.24
C ILE A 361 9.91 -4.14 25.46
N ALA A 362 8.66 -4.56 25.24
CA ALA A 362 7.80 -5.09 26.30
C ALA A 362 6.89 -6.19 25.76
N ARG A 363 6.72 -7.26 26.52
CA ARG A 363 5.68 -8.26 26.26
C ARG A 363 4.35 -7.71 26.75
N LEU A 364 3.33 -7.76 25.89
CA LEU A 364 2.02 -7.21 26.17
C LEU A 364 1.05 -8.31 26.62
N THR A 365 0.22 -8.00 27.58
CA THR A 365 -1.01 -8.78 27.82
C THR A 365 -1.99 -8.56 26.66
N PRO A 366 -2.97 -9.45 26.44
CA PRO A 366 -3.99 -9.26 25.41
C PRO A 366 -4.71 -7.90 25.48
N ALA A 367 -5.01 -7.43 26.69
CA ALA A 367 -5.65 -6.12 26.89
C ALA A 367 -4.74 -4.95 26.46
N GLN A 368 -3.44 -5.02 26.80
CA GLN A 368 -2.46 -4.03 26.36
C GLN A 368 -2.24 -4.08 24.85
N ALA A 369 -2.19 -5.26 24.25
CA ALA A 369 -2.08 -5.41 22.80
C ALA A 369 -3.28 -4.74 22.09
N MET A 370 -4.48 -4.96 22.57
CA MET A 370 -5.69 -4.32 22.05
C MET A 370 -5.65 -2.79 22.21
N TYR A 371 -5.18 -2.30 23.36
CA TYR A 371 -5.04 -0.85 23.57
C TYR A 371 -4.06 -0.23 22.56
N HIS A 372 -2.88 -0.84 22.37
CA HIS A 372 -1.89 -0.34 21.42
C HIS A 372 -2.37 -0.46 19.97
N PHE A 373 -3.04 -1.54 19.61
CA PHE A 373 -3.62 -1.70 18.28
C PHE A 373 -4.69 -0.66 17.97
N LEU A 374 -5.66 -0.49 18.88
CA LEU A 374 -6.74 0.48 18.67
C LEU A 374 -6.26 1.93 18.72
N SER A 375 -5.25 2.25 19.53
CA SER A 375 -4.68 3.60 19.59
C SER A 375 -3.77 3.91 18.41
N GLY A 376 -2.95 2.93 17.98
CA GLY A 376 -1.96 3.11 16.92
C GLY A 376 -0.99 4.24 17.21
N PHE A 377 -0.47 4.29 18.46
CA PHE A 377 0.40 5.39 18.90
C PHE A 377 1.79 5.34 18.25
N THR A 378 2.26 6.50 17.83
CA THR A 378 3.66 6.79 17.50
C THR A 378 3.94 8.29 17.63
N SER A 379 5.19 8.73 17.44
CA SER A 379 5.52 10.14 17.27
C SER A 379 5.98 10.40 15.83
N LYS A 380 5.45 11.45 15.22
CA LYS A 380 6.07 12.06 14.05
C LYS A 380 7.32 12.80 14.53
N VAL A 381 8.44 12.59 13.87
CA VAL A 381 9.71 13.23 14.23
C VAL A 381 10.24 14.05 13.05
N PRO A 382 11.02 15.12 13.31
CA PRO A 382 11.65 15.91 12.25
C PRO A 382 12.40 15.04 11.24
N GLY A 383 12.27 15.36 9.96
CA GLY A 383 12.86 14.59 8.85
C GLY A 383 12.04 13.39 8.37
N THR A 384 10.91 13.06 8.99
CA THR A 384 10.00 11.98 8.53
C THR A 384 8.81 12.48 7.71
N GLU A 385 8.36 13.72 7.97
CA GLU A 385 7.28 14.39 7.24
C GLU A 385 7.56 15.89 7.10
N LYS A 386 7.13 16.48 5.99
CA LYS A 386 7.29 17.92 5.72
C LYS A 386 6.54 18.75 6.77
N GLY A 387 7.22 19.74 7.34
CA GLY A 387 6.65 20.68 8.32
C GLY A 387 6.69 20.19 9.76
N VAL A 388 7.22 19.00 10.06
CA VAL A 388 7.43 18.51 11.41
C VAL A 388 8.80 19.00 11.91
N VAL A 389 8.78 20.03 12.76
CA VAL A 389 10.01 20.62 13.38
C VAL A 389 10.26 20.06 14.79
N GLU A 390 9.19 19.72 15.52
CA GLU A 390 9.24 19.12 16.86
C GLU A 390 8.47 17.79 16.85
N PRO A 391 8.83 16.82 17.72
CA PRO A 391 8.10 15.58 17.83
C PRO A 391 6.63 15.81 18.22
N ILE A 392 5.70 15.19 17.47
CA ILE A 392 4.26 15.30 17.69
C ILE A 392 3.68 13.90 17.94
N PRO A 393 3.03 13.66 19.08
CA PRO A 393 2.26 12.44 19.30
C PRO A 393 1.22 12.25 18.20
N THR A 394 1.16 11.07 17.65
CA THR A 394 0.24 10.75 16.55
C THR A 394 -0.47 9.44 16.85
N PHE A 395 -1.75 9.40 16.55
CA PHE A 395 -2.58 8.22 16.70
C PHE A 395 -3.20 7.88 15.34
N SER A 396 -3.14 6.61 14.98
CA SER A 396 -3.81 6.09 13.78
C SER A 396 -4.43 4.75 14.12
N THR A 397 -5.71 4.76 14.41
CA THR A 397 -6.47 3.59 14.83
C THR A 397 -6.16 2.38 13.95
N CYS A 398 -5.90 1.24 14.58
CA CYS A 398 -5.51 -0.01 13.93
C CYS A 398 -4.26 0.11 13.04
N PHE A 399 -3.41 1.12 13.27
CA PHE A 399 -2.26 1.49 12.43
C PHE A 399 -2.61 1.80 10.97
N GLY A 400 -3.89 2.00 10.65
CA GLY A 400 -4.37 2.14 9.27
C GLY A 400 -5.62 2.96 9.10
N ALA A 401 -5.95 3.90 10.01
CA ALA A 401 -7.19 4.66 10.00
C ALA A 401 -7.63 5.20 8.63
N PRO A 402 -6.75 5.76 7.76
CA PRO A 402 -7.15 6.26 6.44
C PRO A 402 -7.66 5.16 5.48
N PHE A 403 -7.44 3.89 5.80
CA PHE A 403 -7.80 2.74 4.97
C PHE A 403 -8.91 1.88 5.56
N MET A 404 -9.45 2.28 6.73
CA MET A 404 -10.45 1.53 7.47
C MET A 404 -11.86 2.00 7.13
N PRO A 405 -12.62 1.31 6.24
CA PRO A 405 -14.01 1.67 5.98
C PRO A 405 -14.94 1.26 7.12
N ARG A 406 -14.68 0.13 7.80
CA ARG A 406 -15.48 -0.34 8.93
C ARG A 406 -15.04 0.28 10.25
N ARG A 407 -15.89 0.21 11.26
CA ARG A 407 -15.57 0.69 12.62
C ARG A 407 -14.40 -0.09 13.23
N PRO A 408 -13.55 0.58 14.03
CA PRO A 408 -12.38 -0.04 14.65
C PRO A 408 -12.68 -1.28 15.48
N GLU A 409 -13.88 -1.33 16.08
CA GLU A 409 -14.32 -2.46 16.90
C GLU A 409 -14.39 -3.76 16.10
N VAL A 410 -14.68 -3.70 14.80
CA VAL A 410 -14.73 -4.87 13.92
C VAL A 410 -13.33 -5.49 13.81
N TYR A 411 -12.32 -4.68 13.50
CA TYR A 411 -10.93 -5.13 13.38
C TYR A 411 -10.36 -5.54 14.74
N GLY A 412 -10.69 -4.78 15.79
CA GLY A 412 -10.28 -5.08 17.15
C GLY A 412 -10.84 -6.41 17.65
N ALA A 413 -12.10 -6.72 17.37
CA ALA A 413 -12.71 -8.00 17.73
C ALA A 413 -12.02 -9.16 17.00
N LEU A 414 -11.80 -9.05 15.68
CA LEU A 414 -11.08 -10.07 14.91
C LEU A 414 -9.68 -10.34 15.47
N LEU A 415 -8.91 -9.28 15.72
CA LEU A 415 -7.55 -9.42 16.25
C LEU A 415 -7.56 -10.07 17.65
N ARG A 416 -8.45 -9.62 18.55
CA ARG A 416 -8.60 -10.18 19.90
C ARG A 416 -8.90 -11.68 19.85
N ASP A 417 -9.87 -12.05 19.01
CA ASP A 417 -10.34 -13.43 18.94
C ASP A 417 -9.25 -14.34 18.37
N LYS A 418 -8.54 -13.91 17.33
CA LYS A 418 -7.39 -14.64 16.77
C LYS A 418 -6.20 -14.73 17.75
N ILE A 419 -5.89 -13.67 18.49
CA ILE A 419 -4.86 -13.72 19.55
C ILE A 419 -5.24 -14.74 20.62
N ALA A 420 -6.49 -14.77 21.06
CA ALA A 420 -6.97 -15.68 22.09
C ALA A 420 -7.01 -17.14 21.62
N GLU A 421 -7.49 -17.37 20.39
CA GLU A 421 -7.60 -18.71 19.81
C GLU A 421 -6.22 -19.38 19.63
N HIS A 422 -5.23 -18.60 19.14
CA HIS A 422 -3.92 -19.15 18.79
C HIS A 422 -2.83 -18.90 19.83
N GLY A 423 -3.13 -18.21 20.92
CA GLY A 423 -2.15 -17.94 21.98
C GLY A 423 -0.96 -17.10 21.53
N VAL A 424 -1.19 -16.11 20.64
CA VAL A 424 -0.15 -15.32 20.00
C VAL A 424 0.58 -14.43 20.98
N ASN A 425 1.92 -14.39 20.94
CA ASN A 425 2.73 -13.47 21.72
C ASN A 425 2.63 -12.06 21.11
N CYS A 426 2.37 -11.06 21.96
CA CYS A 426 2.31 -9.67 21.53
C CYS A 426 3.45 -8.86 22.17
N TRP A 427 4.13 -8.07 21.36
CA TRP A 427 5.27 -7.27 21.77
C TRP A 427 5.08 -5.81 21.35
N LEU A 428 5.44 -4.90 22.25
CA LEU A 428 5.67 -3.49 21.92
C LEU A 428 7.16 -3.30 21.70
N VAL A 429 7.56 -2.72 20.57
CA VAL A 429 8.95 -2.43 20.25
C VAL A 429 9.08 -0.93 19.97
N ASN A 430 9.89 -0.25 20.77
CA ASN A 430 10.18 1.18 20.64
C ASN A 430 11.40 1.40 19.76
N THR A 431 11.22 2.01 18.59
CA THR A 431 12.29 2.42 17.65
C THR A 431 12.67 3.91 17.82
N GLY A 432 12.08 4.58 18.80
CA GLY A 432 12.29 5.98 19.12
C GLY A 432 13.40 6.20 20.16
N TRP A 433 13.11 7.02 21.17
CA TRP A 433 14.07 7.41 22.22
C TRP A 433 13.84 6.61 23.51
N THR A 434 14.92 6.48 24.26
CA THR A 434 14.93 5.88 25.60
C THR A 434 15.81 6.70 26.53
N GLY A 435 15.53 6.63 27.84
CA GLY A 435 16.29 7.37 28.87
C GLY A 435 16.01 8.86 28.92
N GLY A 436 14.95 9.34 28.26
CA GLY A 436 14.54 10.73 28.21
C GLY A 436 14.03 11.15 26.82
N ALA A 437 13.46 12.36 26.75
CA ALA A 437 12.95 12.88 25.48
C ALA A 437 14.10 13.31 24.55
N LYS A 438 13.78 13.41 23.26
CA LYS A 438 14.66 13.99 22.24
C LYS A 438 15.16 15.37 22.70
N GLY A 439 16.49 15.54 22.71
CA GLY A 439 17.12 16.81 23.14
C GLY A 439 17.13 17.06 24.66
N LYS A 440 16.66 16.12 25.49
CA LYS A 440 16.61 16.21 26.96
C LYS A 440 17.31 15.01 27.63
N GLY A 441 18.44 14.57 27.09
CA GLY A 441 19.22 13.46 27.61
C GLY A 441 18.89 12.08 27.07
N GLY A 442 17.75 11.93 26.35
CA GLY A 442 17.38 10.69 25.68
C GLY A 442 18.22 10.42 24.44
N SER A 443 18.46 9.15 24.16
CA SER A 443 19.12 8.68 22.93
C SER A 443 18.15 7.84 22.10
N ARG A 444 18.22 7.99 20.76
CA ARG A 444 17.42 7.14 19.85
C ARG A 444 17.98 5.72 19.87
N MET A 445 17.08 4.74 19.90
CA MET A 445 17.45 3.33 19.83
C MET A 445 18.19 3.04 18.51
N PRO A 446 19.45 2.52 18.57
CA PRO A 446 20.14 2.09 17.37
C PRO A 446 19.39 0.91 16.73
N ILE A 447 19.29 0.89 15.42
CA ILE A 447 18.59 -0.19 14.67
C ILE A 447 19.18 -1.59 15.02
N ARG A 448 20.50 -1.67 15.21
CA ARG A 448 21.18 -2.90 15.61
C ARG A 448 20.69 -3.43 16.97
N ALA A 449 20.46 -2.55 17.95
CA ALA A 449 19.93 -2.94 19.25
C ALA A 449 18.47 -3.39 19.14
N THR A 450 17.66 -2.68 18.37
CA THR A 450 16.26 -3.06 18.11
C THR A 450 16.18 -4.43 17.44
N ARG A 451 17.01 -4.72 16.43
CA ARG A 451 17.09 -6.04 15.79
C ARG A 451 17.45 -7.15 16.79
N ALA A 452 18.47 -6.94 17.62
CA ALA A 452 18.87 -7.94 18.61
C ALA A 452 17.76 -8.26 19.62
N LEU A 453 17.04 -7.24 20.10
CA LEU A 453 15.88 -7.43 20.99
C LEU A 453 14.75 -8.18 20.28
N LEU A 454 14.51 -7.84 19.02
CA LEU A 454 13.48 -8.50 18.22
C LEU A 454 13.83 -9.96 17.96
N THR A 455 15.07 -10.27 17.58
CA THR A 455 15.54 -11.66 17.39
C THR A 455 15.36 -12.47 18.66
N ALA A 456 15.72 -11.95 19.82
CA ALA A 456 15.50 -12.62 21.10
C ALA A 456 14.01 -12.87 21.36
N ALA A 457 13.13 -11.88 21.13
CA ALA A 457 11.69 -12.03 21.29
C ALA A 457 11.09 -13.08 20.36
N LEU A 458 11.54 -13.15 19.11
CA LEU A 458 11.05 -14.11 18.11
C LEU A 458 11.55 -15.52 18.38
N SER A 459 12.76 -15.68 18.92
CA SER A 459 13.34 -17.00 19.28
C SER A 459 12.86 -17.56 20.63
N GLY A 460 12.04 -16.82 21.38
CA GLY A 460 11.52 -17.24 22.68
C GLY A 460 12.53 -17.07 23.82
N GLY A 461 13.54 -16.21 23.65
CA GLY A 461 14.58 -15.88 24.62
C GLY A 461 14.14 -14.88 25.70
#